data_c428fe5803a993632141bc8582595a70
#
_entry.id   c428fe5803a993632141bc8582595a70
#
_cell.length_a   1.000
_cell.length_b   1.000
_cell.length_c   1.000
_cell.angle_alpha   90.00
_cell.angle_beta   90.00
_cell.angle_gamma   90.00
#
_symmetry.space_group_name_H-M   'P 1'
#
loop_
_entity.id
_entity.type
_entity.pdbx_description
1 polymer ?
#
loop_
_entity_poly.entity_id
_entity_poly.type
_entity_poly.pdbx_seq_one_letter_code
_entity_poly.pdbx_strand_id
1 'polypeptide(L)'
;MKANFLFLAPLAVSAAPALEHRQATESIDALIKAKGKLYFGTCTDQGRLTSGKNADIIRANFGQVTPENSMKWQSIEPSRGQFTWGQADYLMDWATQNNKTIRGHTLVWHSQLAGYVQQIGDRNTLTQTIKDHIAAVMGRYKGKIYAWIITYVYILWVFLKPSFYYPIGRL
;
A
#
# COMPACT_ATOMS: atom_id res chain seq x y z
N MET A 1 54.21 -5.12 62.68
CA MET A 1 52.87 -5.26 62.01
C MET A 1 52.89 -4.42 60.74
N LYS A 2 52.93 -5.06 59.56
CA LYS A 2 52.89 -4.34 58.25
C LYS A 2 51.47 -4.50 57.74
N ALA A 3 50.75 -3.39 57.60
CA ALA A 3 49.41 -3.39 57.03
C ALA A 3 49.52 -3.28 55.50
N ASN A 4 49.05 -4.31 54.77
CA ASN A 4 48.92 -4.27 53.33
C ASN A 4 47.60 -3.60 52.95
N PHE A 5 47.65 -2.43 52.34
CA PHE A 5 46.49 -1.79 51.72
C PHE A 5 46.29 -2.35 50.31
N LEU A 6 45.19 -3.07 50.10
CA LEU A 6 44.74 -3.47 48.77
C LEU A 6 44.06 -2.26 48.11
N PHE A 7 44.64 -1.75 47.03
CA PHE A 7 43.97 -0.78 46.14
C PHE A 7 43.06 -1.54 45.21
N LEU A 8 41.75 -1.40 45.37
CA LEU A 8 40.77 -1.79 44.37
C LEU A 8 40.71 -0.69 43.28
N ALA A 9 41.15 -1.00 42.07
CA ALA A 9 40.98 -0.12 40.94
C ALA A 9 39.49 -0.17 40.48
N PRO A 10 38.87 0.98 40.15
CA PRO A 10 37.51 0.97 39.63
C PRO A 10 37.51 0.39 38.20
N LEU A 11 36.65 -0.62 37.99
CA LEU A 11 36.31 -1.13 36.64
C LEU A 11 35.59 0.00 35.89
N ALA A 12 36.25 0.54 34.87
CA ALA A 12 35.63 1.44 33.92
C ALA A 12 34.60 0.65 33.07
N VAL A 13 33.33 0.85 33.35
CA VAL A 13 32.25 0.37 32.49
C VAL A 13 32.31 1.22 31.20
N SER A 14 32.82 0.61 30.13
CA SER A 14 32.74 1.21 28.81
C SER A 14 31.26 1.28 28.38
N ALA A 15 30.69 2.48 28.38
CA ALA A 15 29.37 2.69 27.80
C ALA A 15 29.45 2.37 26.31
N ALA A 16 28.66 1.39 25.86
CA ALA A 16 28.50 1.12 24.45
C ALA A 16 28.05 2.42 23.75
N PRO A 17 28.62 2.76 22.56
CA PRO A 17 28.17 3.95 21.86
C PRO A 17 26.68 3.85 21.60
N ALA A 18 25.93 4.88 22.03
CA ALA A 18 24.52 5.01 21.68
C ALA A 18 24.43 4.91 20.15
N LEU A 19 23.56 4.03 19.68
CA LEU A 19 23.20 3.96 18.26
C LEU A 19 22.61 5.31 17.89
N GLU A 20 23.48 6.24 17.45
CA GLU A 20 23.02 7.44 16.76
C GLU A 20 22.14 6.97 15.60
N HIS A 21 20.89 7.37 15.58
CA HIS A 21 20.03 7.25 14.43
C HIS A 21 20.68 8.02 13.28
N ARG A 22 21.54 7.36 12.52
CA ARG A 22 21.97 7.85 11.21
C ARG A 22 20.71 7.97 10.38
N GLN A 23 20.17 9.17 10.30
CA GLN A 23 19.25 9.49 9.20
C GLN A 23 20.04 9.26 7.93
N ALA A 24 19.57 8.31 7.10
CA ALA A 24 20.16 8.12 5.78
C ALA A 24 20.08 9.46 5.05
N THR A 25 21.22 9.98 4.63
CA THR A 25 21.33 11.24 3.90
C THR A 25 20.74 11.14 2.50
N GLU A 26 20.46 9.90 2.04
CA GLU A 26 19.95 9.62 0.71
C GLU A 26 18.62 8.85 0.78
N SER A 27 17.69 9.24 -0.08
CA SER A 27 16.41 8.56 -0.26
C SER A 27 16.59 7.15 -0.85
N ILE A 28 15.94 6.14 -0.28
CA ILE A 28 15.93 4.78 -0.83
C ILE A 28 15.39 4.80 -2.28
N ASP A 29 14.35 5.59 -2.54
CA ASP A 29 13.78 5.74 -3.89
C ASP A 29 14.80 6.32 -4.88
N ALA A 30 15.59 7.29 -4.44
CA ALA A 30 16.64 7.87 -5.27
C ALA A 30 17.73 6.84 -5.61
N LEU A 31 18.17 6.04 -4.62
CA LEU A 31 19.16 4.97 -4.83
C LEU A 31 18.64 3.89 -5.79
N ILE A 32 17.38 3.50 -5.66
CA ILE A 32 16.74 2.51 -6.53
C ILE A 32 16.60 3.05 -7.96
N LYS A 33 16.23 4.32 -8.13
CA LYS A 33 16.17 5.01 -9.43
C LYS A 33 17.52 5.11 -10.10
N ALA A 34 18.58 5.39 -9.33
CA ALA A 34 19.96 5.39 -9.83
C ALA A 34 20.42 4.02 -10.36
N LYS A 35 19.76 2.94 -9.96
CA LYS A 35 19.95 1.57 -10.50
C LYS A 35 19.01 1.22 -11.66
N GLY A 36 18.36 2.22 -12.27
CA GLY A 36 17.48 2.03 -13.42
C GLY A 36 16.09 1.47 -13.10
N LYS A 37 15.67 1.49 -11.82
CA LYS A 37 14.31 1.11 -11.43
C LYS A 37 13.40 2.35 -11.41
N LEU A 38 12.08 2.12 -11.56
CA LEU A 38 11.12 3.23 -11.65
C LEU A 38 10.86 3.90 -10.29
N TYR A 39 10.76 3.12 -9.23
CA TYR A 39 10.49 3.60 -7.88
C TYR A 39 10.78 2.53 -6.83
N PHE A 40 10.86 2.96 -5.58
CA PHE A 40 10.71 2.13 -4.40
C PHE A 40 9.38 2.47 -3.73
N GLY A 41 8.50 1.48 -3.52
CA GLY A 41 7.12 1.69 -3.06
C GLY A 41 6.84 1.12 -1.67
N THR A 42 5.79 1.64 -1.04
CA THR A 42 5.25 1.13 0.22
C THR A 42 3.73 1.11 0.20
N CYS A 43 3.10 0.38 1.14
CA CYS A 43 1.67 0.49 1.39
C CYS A 43 1.38 1.52 2.48
N THR A 44 0.27 2.23 2.36
CA THR A 44 -0.21 3.18 3.35
C THR A 44 -1.68 3.53 3.13
N ASP A 45 -2.31 4.09 4.17
CA ASP A 45 -3.64 4.71 4.14
C ASP A 45 -3.66 5.92 5.08
N GLN A 46 -4.77 6.67 5.10
CA GLN A 46 -4.94 7.88 5.90
C GLN A 46 -4.52 7.67 7.37
N GLY A 47 -4.97 6.60 8.02
CA GLY A 47 -4.65 6.35 9.43
C GLY A 47 -3.14 6.18 9.70
N ARG A 48 -2.40 5.65 8.72
CA ARG A 48 -0.94 5.56 8.80
C ARG A 48 -0.28 6.92 8.57
N LEU A 49 -0.74 7.65 7.55
CA LEU A 49 -0.18 8.95 7.17
C LEU A 49 -0.38 10.02 8.24
N THR A 50 -1.42 9.91 9.04
CA THR A 50 -1.70 10.85 10.15
C THR A 50 -1.08 10.43 11.48
N SER A 51 -0.35 9.30 11.53
CA SER A 51 0.25 8.76 12.75
C SER A 51 1.76 8.91 12.77
N GLY A 52 2.27 9.53 13.83
CA GLY A 52 3.71 9.67 14.09
C GLY A 52 4.48 10.31 12.94
N LYS A 53 5.63 9.73 12.58
CA LYS A 53 6.51 10.21 11.51
C LYS A 53 6.30 9.49 10.16
N ASN A 54 5.24 8.69 10.01
CA ASN A 54 5.07 7.85 8.82
C ASN A 54 5.00 8.67 7.52
N ALA A 55 4.25 9.77 7.52
CA ALA A 55 4.16 10.63 6.35
C ALA A 55 5.53 11.21 5.94
N ASP A 56 6.36 11.62 6.91
CA ASP A 56 7.68 12.17 6.64
C ASP A 56 8.63 11.11 6.09
N ILE A 57 8.61 9.91 6.66
CA ILE A 57 9.39 8.77 6.19
C ILE A 57 9.00 8.41 4.76
N ILE A 58 7.70 8.38 4.45
CA ILE A 58 7.22 8.04 3.11
C ILE A 58 7.58 9.15 2.13
N ARG A 59 7.44 10.43 2.48
CA ARG A 59 7.88 11.55 1.63
C ARG A 59 9.35 11.43 1.26
N ALA A 60 10.20 11.14 2.25
CA ALA A 60 11.64 11.10 2.06
C ALA A 60 12.12 9.90 1.25
N ASN A 61 11.54 8.72 1.44
CA ASN A 61 12.16 7.46 1.02
C ASN A 61 11.41 6.67 -0.05
N PHE A 62 10.16 7.02 -0.37
CA PHE A 62 9.34 6.23 -1.29
C PHE A 62 8.81 7.07 -2.45
N GLY A 63 8.92 6.57 -3.66
CA GLY A 63 8.41 7.20 -4.88
C GLY A 63 6.99 6.75 -5.25
N GLN A 64 6.51 5.67 -4.62
CA GLN A 64 5.21 5.08 -4.93
C GLN A 64 4.49 4.66 -3.64
N VAL A 65 3.15 4.80 -3.62
CA VAL A 65 2.29 4.30 -2.56
C VAL A 65 1.21 3.37 -3.11
N THR A 66 0.85 2.37 -2.30
CA THR A 66 -0.23 1.43 -2.56
C THR A 66 -1.22 1.53 -1.40
N PRO A 67 -2.54 1.72 -1.63
CA PRO A 67 -3.52 1.69 -0.55
C PRO A 67 -3.51 0.34 0.16
N GLU A 68 -3.52 0.38 1.50
CA GLU A 68 -3.51 -0.82 2.33
C GLU A 68 -4.91 -1.46 2.36
N ASN A 69 -5.94 -0.65 2.55
CA ASN A 69 -7.34 -1.09 2.64
C ASN A 69 -8.33 -0.19 1.90
N SER A 70 -8.03 1.11 1.76
CA SER A 70 -8.98 2.13 1.32
C SER A 70 -9.55 1.95 -0.09
N MET A 71 -8.86 1.18 -0.96
CA MET A 71 -9.33 0.87 -2.31
C MET A 71 -9.84 -0.57 -2.47
N LYS A 72 -10.00 -1.35 -1.41
CA LYS A 72 -10.63 -2.66 -1.49
C LYS A 72 -12.13 -2.54 -1.65
N TRP A 73 -12.77 -3.51 -2.27
CA TRP A 73 -14.20 -3.45 -2.61
C TRP A 73 -15.08 -3.10 -1.43
N GLN A 74 -14.95 -3.82 -0.32
CA GLN A 74 -15.72 -3.55 0.89
C GLN A 74 -15.58 -2.12 1.40
N SER A 75 -14.40 -1.49 1.22
CA SER A 75 -14.13 -0.13 1.65
C SER A 75 -14.72 0.91 0.71
N ILE A 76 -14.67 0.66 -0.61
CA ILE A 76 -15.15 1.61 -1.62
C ILE A 76 -16.65 1.49 -1.88
N GLU A 77 -17.16 0.26 -1.96
CA GLU A 77 -18.57 -0.01 -2.29
C GLU A 77 -19.16 -1.05 -1.33
N PRO A 78 -19.43 -0.66 -0.06
CA PRO A 78 -19.95 -1.56 0.96
C PRO A 78 -21.35 -2.11 0.63
N SER A 79 -22.15 -1.37 -0.14
CA SER A 79 -23.45 -1.75 -0.67
C SER A 79 -23.53 -1.42 -2.14
N ARG A 80 -24.31 -2.17 -2.91
CA ARG A 80 -24.42 -2.03 -4.36
C ARG A 80 -24.74 -0.59 -4.77
N GLY A 81 -23.86 0.02 -5.58
CA GLY A 81 -24.01 1.38 -6.08
C GLY A 81 -23.81 2.48 -5.03
N GLN A 82 -23.48 2.13 -3.79
CA GLN A 82 -23.22 3.08 -2.71
C GLN A 82 -21.70 3.17 -2.49
N PHE A 83 -21.11 4.22 -2.98
CA PHE A 83 -19.66 4.42 -2.94
C PHE A 83 -19.22 5.32 -1.78
N THR A 84 -18.15 4.93 -1.11
CA THR A 84 -17.50 5.65 -0.02
C THR A 84 -16.07 6.01 -0.42
N TRP A 85 -15.87 7.19 -1.02
CA TRP A 85 -14.60 7.58 -1.62
C TRP A 85 -13.59 8.23 -0.66
N GLY A 86 -14.05 8.72 0.49
CA GLY A 86 -13.27 9.63 1.32
C GLY A 86 -11.84 9.18 1.66
N GLN A 87 -11.64 7.93 2.06
CA GLN A 87 -10.30 7.43 2.40
C GLN A 87 -9.42 7.21 1.17
N ALA A 88 -10.01 6.75 0.07
CA ALA A 88 -9.29 6.55 -1.18
C ALA A 88 -8.91 7.92 -1.80
N ASP A 89 -9.83 8.89 -1.80
CA ASP A 89 -9.55 10.26 -2.25
C ASP A 89 -8.47 10.93 -1.39
N TYR A 90 -8.50 10.75 -0.07
CA TYR A 90 -7.45 11.26 0.81
C TYR A 90 -6.06 10.77 0.39
N LEU A 91 -5.91 9.46 0.13
CA LEU A 91 -4.63 8.90 -0.30
C LEU A 91 -4.22 9.44 -1.68
N MET A 92 -5.17 9.58 -2.60
CA MET A 92 -4.94 10.15 -3.94
C MET A 92 -4.41 11.58 -3.84
N ASP A 93 -5.07 12.42 -3.06
CA ASP A 93 -4.71 13.83 -2.89
C ASP A 93 -3.34 13.95 -2.20
N TRP A 94 -3.12 13.19 -1.14
CA TRP A 94 -1.85 13.17 -0.44
C TRP A 94 -0.70 12.75 -1.37
N ALA A 95 -0.89 11.69 -2.15
CA ALA A 95 0.14 11.20 -3.06
C ALA A 95 0.44 12.22 -4.17
N THR A 96 -0.59 12.83 -4.74
CA THR A 96 -0.46 13.88 -5.76
C THR A 96 0.31 15.09 -5.21
N GLN A 97 -0.05 15.58 -4.03
CA GLN A 97 0.62 16.70 -3.37
C GLN A 97 2.09 16.43 -3.05
N ASN A 98 2.44 15.16 -2.85
CA ASN A 98 3.81 14.74 -2.52
C ASN A 98 4.55 14.10 -3.70
N ASN A 99 4.06 14.25 -4.94
CA ASN A 99 4.67 13.71 -6.16
C ASN A 99 4.93 12.20 -6.09
N LYS A 100 4.01 11.42 -5.49
CA LYS A 100 4.10 9.97 -5.42
C LYS A 100 3.20 9.35 -6.48
N THR A 101 3.69 8.32 -7.15
CA THR A 101 2.84 7.48 -8.00
C THR A 101 1.96 6.59 -7.13
N ILE A 102 0.79 6.19 -7.65
CA ILE A 102 -0.13 5.31 -6.95
C ILE A 102 -0.31 4.03 -7.74
N ARG A 103 -0.26 2.90 -7.02
CA ARG A 103 -0.68 1.59 -7.53
C ARG A 103 -1.99 1.21 -6.85
N GLY A 104 -3.09 1.20 -7.59
CA GLY A 104 -4.41 0.85 -7.06
C GLY A 104 -4.47 -0.60 -6.59
N HIS A 105 -4.92 -0.84 -5.37
CA HIS A 105 -5.04 -2.16 -4.75
C HIS A 105 -6.32 -2.22 -3.92
N THR A 106 -7.23 -3.06 -4.31
CA THR A 106 -7.37 -3.92 -5.48
C THR A 106 -8.83 -3.91 -5.92
N LEU A 107 -9.10 -4.04 -7.22
CA LEU A 107 -10.47 -3.96 -7.73
C LEU A 107 -11.32 -5.16 -7.32
N VAL A 108 -10.80 -6.37 -7.47
CA VAL A 108 -11.52 -7.61 -7.13
C VAL A 108 -10.60 -8.52 -6.31
N TRP A 109 -11.06 -8.91 -5.12
CA TRP A 109 -10.35 -9.85 -4.26
C TRP A 109 -11.36 -10.70 -3.47
N HIS A 110 -11.05 -11.98 -3.25
CA HIS A 110 -11.92 -12.87 -2.51
C HIS A 110 -12.07 -12.50 -1.02
N SER A 111 -11.07 -11.81 -0.45
CA SER A 111 -11.11 -11.29 0.91
C SER A 111 -11.50 -9.81 0.91
N GLN A 112 -12.07 -9.33 1.99
CA GLN A 112 -12.60 -7.97 2.10
C GLN A 112 -13.54 -7.59 0.93
N LEU A 113 -14.28 -8.59 0.45
CA LEU A 113 -15.33 -8.44 -0.54
C LEU A 113 -16.62 -8.00 0.16
N ALA A 114 -17.33 -7.05 -0.43
CA ALA A 114 -18.58 -6.56 0.15
C ALA A 114 -19.63 -7.68 0.27
N GLY A 115 -20.39 -7.68 1.37
CA GLY A 115 -21.32 -8.77 1.69
C GLY A 115 -22.40 -9.00 0.62
N TYR A 116 -22.86 -7.93 -0.05
CA TYR A 116 -23.84 -8.06 -1.13
C TYR A 116 -23.31 -8.84 -2.33
N VAL A 117 -22.01 -8.76 -2.62
CA VAL A 117 -21.38 -9.50 -3.74
C VAL A 117 -21.31 -10.98 -3.41
N GLN A 118 -21.01 -11.32 -2.15
CA GLN A 118 -20.92 -12.72 -1.70
C GLN A 118 -22.27 -13.46 -1.78
N GLN A 119 -23.39 -12.73 -1.79
CA GLN A 119 -24.73 -13.29 -1.87
C GLN A 119 -25.24 -13.49 -3.30
N ILE A 120 -24.48 -13.06 -4.33
CA ILE A 120 -24.88 -13.21 -5.73
C ILE A 120 -24.62 -14.65 -6.19
N GLY A 121 -25.68 -15.42 -6.34
CA GLY A 121 -25.61 -16.81 -6.85
C GLY A 121 -25.65 -16.92 -8.38
N ASP A 122 -26.13 -15.89 -9.08
CA ASP A 122 -26.24 -15.90 -10.55
C ASP A 122 -24.98 -15.32 -11.20
N ARG A 123 -24.44 -16.10 -12.15
CA ARG A 123 -23.20 -15.75 -12.86
C ARG A 123 -23.30 -14.44 -13.66
N ASN A 124 -24.43 -14.21 -14.34
CA ASN A 124 -24.59 -13.04 -15.18
C ASN A 124 -24.66 -11.77 -14.34
N THR A 125 -25.43 -11.83 -13.26
CA THR A 125 -25.52 -10.74 -12.25
C THR A 125 -24.17 -10.47 -11.61
N LEU A 126 -23.41 -11.50 -11.23
CA LEU A 126 -22.07 -11.32 -10.68
C LEU A 126 -21.11 -10.68 -11.69
N THR A 127 -21.14 -11.15 -12.94
CA THR A 127 -20.32 -10.61 -14.00
C THR A 127 -20.62 -9.13 -14.24
N GLN A 128 -21.89 -8.75 -14.29
CA GLN A 128 -22.27 -7.34 -14.47
C GLN A 128 -21.87 -6.50 -13.26
N THR A 129 -22.08 -6.99 -12.03
CA THR A 129 -21.66 -6.31 -10.79
C THR A 129 -20.16 -6.03 -10.77
N ILE A 130 -19.34 -7.00 -11.18
CA ILE A 130 -17.88 -6.81 -11.28
C ILE A 130 -17.53 -5.73 -12.32
N LYS A 131 -18.16 -5.76 -13.50
CA LYS A 131 -17.94 -4.73 -14.53
C LYS A 131 -18.30 -3.34 -14.05
N ASP A 132 -19.45 -3.19 -13.39
CA ASP A 132 -19.94 -1.92 -12.90
C ASP A 132 -19.01 -1.36 -11.82
N HIS A 133 -18.57 -2.19 -10.87
CA HIS A 133 -17.59 -1.81 -9.86
C HIS A 133 -16.27 -1.33 -10.47
N ILE A 134 -15.70 -2.13 -11.37
CA ILE A 134 -14.43 -1.79 -12.04
C ILE A 134 -14.58 -0.48 -12.82
N ALA A 135 -15.67 -0.33 -13.59
CA ALA A 135 -15.92 0.88 -14.36
C ALA A 135 -16.03 2.14 -13.47
N ALA A 136 -16.74 2.04 -12.35
CA ALA A 136 -16.90 3.14 -11.41
C ALA A 136 -15.56 3.54 -10.77
N VAL A 137 -14.81 2.57 -10.23
CA VAL A 137 -13.56 2.84 -9.52
C VAL A 137 -12.46 3.31 -10.48
N MET A 138 -12.26 2.62 -11.60
CA MET A 138 -11.27 3.04 -12.58
C MET A 138 -11.65 4.36 -13.24
N GLY A 139 -12.93 4.60 -13.50
CA GLY A 139 -13.44 5.84 -14.07
C GLY A 139 -13.13 7.05 -13.18
N ARG A 140 -13.34 6.93 -11.85
CA ARG A 140 -13.04 7.99 -10.89
C ARG A 140 -11.56 8.39 -10.88
N TYR A 141 -10.66 7.42 -10.98
CA TYR A 141 -9.21 7.62 -10.88
C TYR A 141 -8.48 7.55 -12.21
N LYS A 142 -9.21 7.64 -13.33
CA LYS A 142 -8.63 7.61 -14.68
C LYS A 142 -7.54 8.68 -14.83
N GLY A 143 -6.37 8.26 -15.31
CA GLY A 143 -5.21 9.13 -15.51
C GLY A 143 -4.45 9.52 -14.23
N LYS A 144 -4.92 9.12 -13.04
CA LYS A 144 -4.29 9.44 -11.76
C LYS A 144 -3.52 8.26 -11.15
N ILE A 145 -3.91 7.03 -11.47
CA ILE A 145 -3.29 5.80 -10.96
C ILE A 145 -2.38 5.22 -12.02
N TYR A 146 -1.13 4.96 -11.64
CA TYR A 146 -0.08 4.43 -12.51
C TYR A 146 -0.36 2.99 -12.97
N ALA A 147 -0.81 2.14 -12.06
CA ALA A 147 -1.13 0.74 -12.34
C ALA A 147 -2.20 0.22 -11.38
N TRP A 148 -3.00 -0.74 -11.84
CA TRP A 148 -4.03 -1.40 -11.03
C TRP A 148 -3.72 -2.87 -10.82
N ILE A 149 -3.98 -3.36 -9.61
CA ILE A 149 -4.18 -4.80 -9.37
C ILE A 149 -5.67 -5.07 -9.59
N ILE A 150 -5.99 -5.75 -10.69
CA ILE A 150 -7.38 -6.01 -11.08
C ILE A 150 -7.96 -7.16 -10.26
N THR A 151 -7.21 -8.26 -10.14
CA THR A 151 -7.63 -9.43 -9.34
C THR A 151 -6.48 -9.92 -8.47
N TYR A 152 -6.78 -10.22 -7.20
CA TYR A 152 -5.83 -10.94 -6.35
C TYR A 152 -6.21 -12.44 -6.37
N VAL A 153 -5.28 -13.25 -6.84
CA VAL A 153 -5.45 -14.62 -7.35
C VAL A 153 -6.07 -15.59 -6.33
N TYR A 154 -7.37 -15.86 -6.45
CA TYR A 154 -8.02 -17.14 -6.10
C TYR A 154 -9.46 -17.21 -6.65
N ILE A 155 -10.07 -16.09 -7.03
CA ILE A 155 -11.45 -16.08 -7.57
C ILE A 155 -11.49 -16.65 -8.99
N LEU A 156 -10.42 -16.51 -9.79
CA LEU A 156 -10.38 -16.99 -11.18
C LEU A 156 -10.43 -18.52 -11.32
N TRP A 157 -9.98 -19.25 -10.31
CA TRP A 157 -9.97 -20.71 -10.36
C TRP A 157 -11.35 -21.35 -10.13
N VAL A 158 -12.25 -20.68 -9.43
CA VAL A 158 -13.59 -21.22 -9.11
C VAL A 158 -14.63 -20.83 -10.17
N PHE A 159 -14.49 -19.69 -10.87
CA PHE A 159 -15.55 -19.11 -11.70
C PHE A 159 -15.22 -18.88 -13.18
N LEU A 160 -13.95 -18.92 -13.59
CA LEU A 160 -13.58 -18.74 -14.98
C LEU A 160 -12.73 -19.93 -15.46
N LYS A 161 -13.34 -20.83 -16.23
CA LYS A 161 -12.57 -21.71 -17.12
C LYS A 161 -11.71 -20.87 -18.07
N PRO A 162 -10.54 -21.36 -18.55
CA PRO A 162 -9.40 -20.58 -19.09
C PRO A 162 -9.62 -19.88 -20.45
N SER A 163 -10.79 -19.34 -20.73
CA SER A 163 -11.09 -18.68 -22.02
C SER A 163 -11.00 -17.14 -22.00
N PHE A 164 -10.53 -16.51 -20.93
CA PHE A 164 -10.34 -15.06 -20.88
C PHE A 164 -8.93 -14.68 -20.40
N TYR A 165 -7.95 -14.94 -21.26
CA TYR A 165 -6.65 -14.30 -21.17
C TYR A 165 -6.74 -13.02 -22.00
N TYR A 166 -6.88 -11.85 -21.36
CA TYR A 166 -6.67 -10.57 -22.01
C TYR A 166 -5.20 -10.19 -21.87
N PRO A 167 -4.45 -10.09 -22.98
CA PRO A 167 -3.11 -9.53 -22.91
C PRO A 167 -3.20 -8.05 -22.53
N ILE A 168 -2.46 -7.65 -21.51
CA ILE A 168 -2.32 -6.25 -21.10
C ILE A 168 -1.57 -5.53 -22.22
N GLY A 169 -2.30 -4.91 -23.14
CA GLY A 169 -1.75 -3.96 -24.09
C GLY A 169 -1.29 -2.71 -23.34
N ARG A 170 -0.09 -2.25 -23.66
CA ARG A 170 0.39 -0.94 -23.22
C ARG A 170 -0.59 0.13 -23.71
N LEU A 171 -1.09 0.93 -22.79
CA LEU A 171 -1.71 2.23 -23.08
C LEU A 171 -0.67 3.33 -22.88
#